data_11fc6b179121f175f35992182f9629ad
#
_entry.id   11fc6b179121f175f35992182f9629ad
#
_cell.length_a   1.000
_cell.length_b   1.000
_cell.length_c   1.000
_cell.angle_alpha   90.00
_cell.angle_beta   90.00
_cell.angle_gamma   90.00
#
_symmetry.space_group_name_H-M   'P 1'
#
loop_
_entity.id
_entity.type
_entity.pdbx_description
1 polymer ?
#
loop_
_entity_poly.entity_id
_entity_poly.type
_entity_poly.pdbx_seq_one_letter_code
_entity_poly.pdbx_strand_id
1 'polypeptide(L)'
;MGKTDPVRCMAAAIMLVLLAGCGRGRLREAAGPLHLPRVLIIGDSISIGYFEPTRQLLQGRAEVHHNPGNAAHTANGLAKLDEWLGDTRWDVIHFNHGLHDLKYMDESGDLTETAAGTQQIPIDEYAQNLDELTKRLKKTGSTLIFATTTPVPEGSLGRVQADAKRYNEAALKVMEKHRVRINDLYAFALPRLDSIQQPHNVHFTEEGSRLLAEQVAASILDAIEK
;
A
#
# COMPACT_ATOMS: atom_id res chain seq x y z
N MET A 1 -46.72 -97.20 21.50
CA MET A 1 -45.45 -97.30 22.23
C MET A 1 -44.38 -96.88 21.26
N GLY A 2 -43.79 -95.76 21.49
CA GLY A 2 -42.72 -95.22 20.63
C GLY A 2 -42.40 -93.83 21.04
N LYS A 3 -41.35 -93.67 21.75
CA LYS A 3 -40.85 -92.40 22.27
C LYS A 3 -40.22 -91.60 21.15
N THR A 4 -40.55 -90.33 20.99
CA THR A 4 -39.88 -89.41 20.10
C THR A 4 -39.15 -88.39 20.93
N ASP A 5 -37.82 -88.31 20.80
CA ASP A 5 -36.94 -87.32 21.41
C ASP A 5 -36.98 -86.00 20.60
N PRO A 6 -36.92 -84.87 21.27
CA PRO A 6 -36.87 -83.58 20.59
C PRO A 6 -35.45 -83.12 20.29
N VAL A 7 -35.16 -82.80 19.05
CA VAL A 7 -33.96 -82.20 18.54
C VAL A 7 -33.87 -80.75 19.03
N ARG A 8 -32.80 -80.41 19.75
CA ARG A 8 -32.46 -79.03 20.15
C ARG A 8 -31.86 -78.30 18.94
N CYS A 9 -32.59 -77.34 18.46
CA CYS A 9 -31.97 -76.32 17.54
C CYS A 9 -31.26 -75.28 18.39
N MET A 10 -29.94 -75.21 18.25
CA MET A 10 -29.14 -74.09 18.73
C MET A 10 -29.24 -72.96 17.69
N ALA A 11 -29.90 -71.89 18.06
CA ALA A 11 -29.87 -70.66 17.32
C ALA A 11 -28.59 -69.85 17.65
N ALA A 12 -27.66 -69.73 16.69
CA ALA A 12 -26.50 -68.86 16.81
C ALA A 12 -26.92 -67.41 16.62
N ALA A 13 -26.90 -66.65 17.68
CA ALA A 13 -27.11 -65.17 17.60
C ALA A 13 -25.84 -64.51 17.04
N ILE A 14 -25.89 -64.03 15.81
CA ILE A 14 -24.86 -63.18 15.22
C ILE A 14 -25.07 -61.77 15.76
N MET A 15 -24.19 -61.35 16.65
CA MET A 15 -24.16 -60.00 17.20
C MET A 15 -23.47 -59.05 16.17
N LEU A 16 -24.26 -58.28 15.42
CA LEU A 16 -23.77 -57.27 14.49
C LEU A 16 -23.36 -56.03 15.26
N VAL A 17 -22.06 -55.84 15.51
CA VAL A 17 -21.51 -54.63 16.11
C VAL A 17 -21.49 -53.51 15.04
N LEU A 18 -22.46 -52.62 15.07
CA LEU A 18 -22.47 -51.38 14.30
C LEU A 18 -21.50 -50.40 14.97
N LEU A 19 -20.28 -50.31 14.43
CA LEU A 19 -19.35 -49.23 14.73
C LEU A 19 -19.91 -47.93 14.12
N ALA A 20 -20.65 -47.17 14.91
CA ALA A 20 -21.00 -45.78 14.58
C ALA A 20 -19.72 -44.94 14.65
N GLY A 21 -19.06 -44.78 13.52
CA GLY A 21 -17.99 -43.83 13.35
C GLY A 21 -18.55 -42.39 13.47
N CYS A 22 -18.45 -41.80 14.66
CA CYS A 22 -18.67 -40.38 14.86
C CYS A 22 -17.55 -39.60 14.12
N GLY A 23 -17.71 -39.38 12.83
CA GLY A 23 -16.98 -38.37 12.09
C GLY A 23 -17.37 -37.02 12.68
N ARG A 24 -16.58 -36.49 13.63
CA ARG A 24 -16.63 -35.09 14.02
C ARG A 24 -16.20 -34.26 12.79
N GLY A 25 -17.15 -33.98 11.89
CA GLY A 25 -17.01 -32.90 10.96
C GLY A 25 -16.77 -31.64 11.78
N ARG A 26 -15.55 -31.13 11.78
CA ARG A 26 -15.28 -29.74 12.20
C ARG A 26 -16.14 -28.87 11.30
N LEU A 27 -17.28 -28.42 11.81
CA LEU A 27 -17.96 -27.29 11.24
C LEU A 27 -16.92 -26.19 11.22
N ARG A 28 -16.48 -25.80 10.01
CA ARG A 28 -15.73 -24.56 9.80
C ARG A 28 -16.62 -23.48 10.42
N GLU A 29 -16.16 -22.93 11.54
CA GLU A 29 -16.74 -21.72 12.10
C GLU A 29 -16.94 -20.74 10.94
N ALA A 30 -18.17 -20.32 10.71
CA ALA A 30 -18.47 -19.32 9.72
C ALA A 30 -17.60 -18.10 10.06
N ALA A 31 -16.71 -17.74 9.16
CA ALA A 31 -15.89 -16.53 9.29
C ALA A 31 -16.88 -15.40 9.63
N GLY A 32 -16.62 -14.70 10.73
CA GLY A 32 -17.36 -13.48 11.06
C GLY A 32 -17.39 -12.54 9.87
N PRO A 33 -18.17 -11.47 9.87
CA PRO A 33 -18.28 -10.57 8.73
C PRO A 33 -16.88 -10.24 8.25
N LEU A 34 -16.60 -10.57 6.97
CA LEU A 34 -15.30 -10.33 6.33
C LEU A 34 -15.05 -8.83 6.40
N HIS A 35 -14.23 -8.40 7.36
CA HIS A 35 -13.78 -7.03 7.44
C HIS A 35 -12.78 -6.82 6.30
N LEU A 36 -13.10 -5.91 5.39
CA LEU A 36 -12.20 -5.59 4.30
C LEU A 36 -10.88 -5.01 4.87
N PRO A 37 -9.72 -5.36 4.30
CA PRO A 37 -8.46 -4.76 4.67
C PRO A 37 -8.52 -3.23 4.57
N ARG A 38 -7.99 -2.55 5.59
CA ARG A 38 -7.91 -1.09 5.63
C ARG A 38 -6.58 -0.61 5.08
N VAL A 39 -6.65 0.24 4.09
CA VAL A 39 -5.49 0.80 3.39
C VAL A 39 -5.43 2.30 3.60
N LEU A 40 -4.28 2.81 4.05
CA LEU A 40 -3.98 4.23 4.09
C LEU A 40 -3.02 4.59 2.97
N ILE A 41 -3.39 5.54 2.13
CA ILE A 41 -2.50 6.19 1.18
C ILE A 41 -2.01 7.50 1.81
N ILE A 42 -0.69 7.66 1.94
CA ILE A 42 -0.04 8.90 2.39
C ILE A 42 0.74 9.46 1.21
N GLY A 43 0.41 10.68 0.79
CA GLY A 43 1.15 11.33 -0.30
C GLY A 43 0.65 12.73 -0.62
N ASP A 44 1.23 13.30 -1.64
CA ASP A 44 1.02 14.66 -2.10
C ASP A 44 -0.08 14.78 -3.18
N SER A 45 -0.04 15.85 -3.96
CA SER A 45 -1.02 16.12 -5.03
C SER A 45 -1.07 15.03 -6.11
N ILE A 46 0.01 14.28 -6.32
CA ILE A 46 0.00 13.16 -7.27
C ILE A 46 -0.89 12.04 -6.72
N SER A 47 -0.75 11.74 -5.43
CA SER A 47 -1.58 10.73 -4.76
C SER A 47 -3.05 11.17 -4.68
N ILE A 48 -3.33 12.45 -4.46
CA ILE A 48 -4.69 12.99 -4.53
C ILE A 48 -5.31 12.72 -5.90
N GLY A 49 -4.53 12.87 -6.98
CA GLY A 49 -4.99 12.62 -8.33
C GLY A 49 -5.37 11.16 -8.60
N TYR A 50 -4.60 10.20 -8.11
CA TYR A 50 -4.90 8.78 -8.32
C TYR A 50 -5.75 8.13 -7.21
N PHE A 51 -6.03 8.84 -6.10
CA PHE A 51 -6.72 8.26 -4.94
C PHE A 51 -8.10 7.73 -5.28
N GLU A 52 -8.98 8.56 -5.84
CA GLU A 52 -10.37 8.16 -6.11
C GLU A 52 -10.46 7.02 -7.15
N PRO A 53 -9.72 7.04 -8.28
CA PRO A 53 -9.64 5.89 -9.16
C PRO A 53 -9.13 4.61 -8.47
N THR A 54 -8.10 4.72 -7.58
CA THR A 54 -7.61 3.57 -6.80
C THR A 54 -8.69 3.00 -5.89
N ARG A 55 -9.43 3.86 -5.19
CA ARG A 55 -10.54 3.48 -4.31
C ARG A 55 -11.63 2.72 -5.07
N GLN A 56 -11.96 3.18 -6.28
CA GLN A 56 -12.94 2.52 -7.15
C GLN A 56 -12.45 1.15 -7.63
N LEU A 57 -11.18 1.03 -8.05
CA LEU A 57 -10.57 -0.24 -8.47
C LEU A 57 -10.52 -1.28 -7.34
N LEU A 58 -10.42 -0.84 -6.09
CA LEU A 58 -10.36 -1.70 -4.90
C LEU A 58 -11.73 -1.88 -4.22
N GLN A 59 -12.81 -1.38 -4.81
CA GLN A 59 -14.15 -1.52 -4.25
C GLN A 59 -14.51 -3.00 -3.99
N GLY A 60 -14.96 -3.29 -2.77
CA GLY A 60 -15.27 -4.66 -2.35
C GLY A 60 -14.04 -5.54 -2.05
N ARG A 61 -12.81 -5.03 -2.21
CA ARG A 61 -11.55 -5.72 -1.95
C ARG A 61 -10.79 -5.09 -0.78
N ALA A 62 -10.88 -3.77 -0.59
CA ALA A 62 -10.26 -3.02 0.49
C ALA A 62 -11.05 -1.74 0.81
N GLU A 63 -10.90 -1.24 2.04
CA GLU A 63 -11.33 0.10 2.46
C GLU A 63 -10.13 1.04 2.30
N VAL A 64 -10.15 1.90 1.27
CA VAL A 64 -9.04 2.79 0.94
C VAL A 64 -9.30 4.19 1.46
N HIS A 65 -8.35 4.72 2.20
CA HIS A 65 -8.34 6.06 2.79
C HIS A 65 -7.11 6.83 2.32
N HIS A 66 -7.17 8.15 2.40
CA HIS A 66 -6.06 9.05 2.10
C HIS A 66 -5.80 9.96 3.29
N ASN A 67 -4.54 10.38 3.51
CA ASN A 67 -4.25 11.40 4.52
C ASN A 67 -5.04 12.69 4.25
N PRO A 68 -5.49 13.41 5.27
CA PRO A 68 -6.12 14.71 5.07
C PRO A 68 -5.21 15.67 4.32
N GLY A 69 -5.69 16.23 3.20
CA GLY A 69 -4.95 17.19 2.39
C GLY A 69 -3.72 16.62 1.70
N ASN A 70 -2.69 17.44 1.57
CA ASN A 70 -1.43 17.13 0.89
C ASN A 70 -0.33 16.82 1.92
N ALA A 71 0.31 15.64 1.80
CA ALA A 71 1.37 15.23 2.72
C ALA A 71 2.65 16.08 2.60
N ALA A 72 2.82 16.79 1.50
CA ALA A 72 3.95 17.66 1.22
C ALA A 72 5.33 16.94 1.38
N HIS A 73 6.30 17.62 1.99
CA HIS A 73 7.66 17.12 2.18
C HIS A 73 7.79 16.22 3.43
N THR A 74 8.89 15.49 3.54
CA THR A 74 9.15 14.52 4.62
C THR A 74 9.10 15.13 6.02
N ALA A 75 9.54 16.37 6.23
CA ALA A 75 9.43 17.01 7.55
C ALA A 75 7.98 17.25 7.96
N ASN A 76 7.09 17.61 7.01
CA ASN A 76 5.65 17.67 7.27
C ASN A 76 5.08 16.27 7.59
N GLY A 77 5.55 15.26 6.87
CA GLY A 77 5.21 13.86 7.16
C GLY A 77 5.53 13.49 8.61
N LEU A 78 6.74 13.81 9.09
CA LEU A 78 7.14 13.58 10.49
C LEU A 78 6.25 14.30 11.50
N ALA A 79 5.87 15.54 11.18
CA ALA A 79 5.03 16.36 12.07
C ALA A 79 3.57 15.88 12.13
N LYS A 80 3.05 15.32 11.04
CA LYS A 80 1.63 14.98 10.87
C LYS A 80 1.31 13.49 10.94
N LEU A 81 2.32 12.63 11.00
CA LEU A 81 2.13 11.18 10.89
C LEU A 81 1.11 10.63 11.90
N ASP A 82 1.20 11.04 13.16
CA ASP A 82 0.33 10.53 14.21
C ASP A 82 -1.14 10.97 14.00
N GLU A 83 -1.34 12.18 13.48
CA GLU A 83 -2.68 12.67 13.08
C GLU A 83 -3.24 11.81 11.94
N TRP A 84 -2.44 11.46 10.94
CA TRP A 84 -2.89 10.65 9.79
C TRP A 84 -3.14 9.19 10.13
N LEU A 85 -2.34 8.63 11.03
CA LEU A 85 -2.53 7.25 11.50
C LEU A 85 -3.77 7.12 12.38
N GLY A 86 -4.03 8.12 13.26
CA GLY A 86 -5.11 8.08 14.24
C GLY A 86 -5.08 6.82 15.09
N ASP A 87 -6.24 6.40 15.55
CA ASP A 87 -6.43 5.15 16.31
C ASP A 87 -6.77 3.96 15.40
N THR A 88 -6.70 4.15 14.07
CA THR A 88 -7.08 3.12 13.11
C THR A 88 -5.97 2.08 12.98
N ARG A 89 -6.34 0.81 13.07
CA ARG A 89 -5.47 -0.28 12.67
C ARG A 89 -5.51 -0.40 11.15
N TRP A 90 -4.37 -0.09 10.53
CA TRP A 90 -4.17 -0.22 9.10
C TRP A 90 -3.56 -1.58 8.76
N ASP A 91 -4.04 -2.23 7.70
CA ASP A 91 -3.46 -3.49 7.19
C ASP A 91 -2.33 -3.19 6.19
N VAL A 92 -2.52 -2.15 5.37
CA VAL A 92 -1.52 -1.68 4.39
C VAL A 92 -1.38 -0.16 4.51
N ILE A 93 -0.15 0.33 4.47
CA ILE A 93 0.15 1.76 4.32
C ILE A 93 1.01 1.92 3.05
N HIS A 94 0.43 2.59 2.04
CA HIS A 94 1.10 2.97 0.81
C HIS A 94 1.50 4.43 0.92
N PHE A 95 2.80 4.75 0.87
CA PHE A 95 3.27 6.11 1.13
C PHE A 95 4.31 6.59 0.14
N ASN A 96 4.32 7.91 -0.10
CA ASN A 96 5.25 8.61 -0.96
C ASN A 96 5.61 9.96 -0.37
N HIS A 97 6.87 10.36 -0.53
CA HIS A 97 7.39 11.71 -0.39
C HIS A 97 8.52 11.91 -1.41
N GLY A 98 8.78 13.14 -1.82
CA GLY A 98 9.90 13.48 -2.70
C GLY A 98 9.68 14.72 -3.56
N LEU A 99 8.57 14.82 -4.33
CA LEU A 99 8.33 15.98 -5.21
C LEU A 99 8.28 17.33 -4.49
N HIS A 100 7.88 17.34 -3.22
CA HIS A 100 7.92 18.52 -2.38
C HIS A 100 9.29 18.71 -1.74
N ASP A 101 10.01 17.64 -1.41
CA ASP A 101 11.35 17.73 -0.83
C ASP A 101 12.34 18.33 -1.81
N LEU A 102 12.35 17.85 -3.05
CA LEU A 102 13.29 18.24 -4.10
C LEU A 102 13.02 19.63 -4.73
N LYS A 103 11.85 20.25 -4.49
CA LYS A 103 11.52 21.52 -5.11
C LYS A 103 12.31 22.68 -4.49
N TYR A 104 12.52 23.73 -5.29
CA TYR A 104 13.24 24.94 -4.90
C TYR A 104 12.26 26.04 -4.47
N MET A 105 12.51 26.60 -3.30
CA MET A 105 11.71 27.65 -2.66
C MET A 105 12.57 28.88 -2.45
N ASP A 106 11.97 30.06 -2.57
CA ASP A 106 12.62 31.33 -2.20
C ASP A 106 12.54 31.58 -0.68
N GLU A 107 13.09 32.72 -0.25
CA GLU A 107 13.09 33.13 1.16
C GLU A 107 11.68 33.38 1.73
N SER A 108 10.71 33.65 0.87
CA SER A 108 9.28 33.84 1.26
C SER A 108 8.53 32.52 1.40
N GLY A 109 9.17 31.39 1.00
CA GLY A 109 8.54 30.08 1.00
C GLY A 109 7.68 29.83 -0.23
N ASP A 110 7.88 30.60 -1.30
CA ASP A 110 7.21 30.41 -2.58
C ASP A 110 8.07 29.57 -3.55
N LEU A 111 7.40 28.81 -4.44
CA LEU A 111 8.05 28.03 -5.47
C LEU A 111 8.72 28.98 -6.47
N THR A 112 10.02 28.81 -6.69
CA THR A 112 10.81 29.70 -7.52
C THR A 112 11.73 28.96 -8.48
N GLU A 113 12.37 29.67 -9.40
CA GLU A 113 13.39 29.11 -10.28
C GLU A 113 14.57 28.54 -9.48
N THR A 114 15.14 27.45 -9.95
CA THR A 114 16.22 26.75 -9.24
C THR A 114 17.46 27.61 -8.98
N ALA A 115 17.74 28.59 -9.84
CA ALA A 115 18.84 29.54 -9.68
C ALA A 115 18.58 30.59 -8.59
N ALA A 116 17.32 30.80 -8.19
CA ALA A 116 16.90 31.83 -7.23
C ALA A 116 16.42 31.24 -5.89
N GLY A 117 16.43 29.93 -5.74
CA GLY A 117 15.92 29.25 -4.55
C GLY A 117 16.89 28.23 -3.97
N THR A 118 16.44 27.62 -2.87
CA THR A 118 17.09 26.47 -2.24
C THR A 118 16.13 25.29 -2.22
N GLN A 119 16.66 24.07 -2.25
CA GLN A 119 15.82 22.87 -2.10
C GLN A 119 15.08 22.90 -0.76
N GLN A 120 13.79 22.62 -0.77
CA GLN A 120 12.95 22.65 0.42
C GLN A 120 13.44 21.70 1.50
N ILE A 121 13.80 20.47 1.11
CA ILE A 121 14.48 19.50 1.97
C ILE A 121 15.66 18.92 1.19
N PRO A 122 16.91 19.22 1.57
CA PRO A 122 18.09 18.64 0.92
C PRO A 122 18.10 17.12 1.00
N ILE A 123 18.73 16.47 0.04
CA ILE A 123 18.66 15.00 -0.13
C ILE A 123 19.11 14.19 1.09
N ASP A 124 20.12 14.68 1.84
CA ASP A 124 20.61 13.99 3.03
C ASP A 124 19.57 14.08 4.18
N GLU A 125 18.94 15.25 4.34
CA GLU A 125 17.86 15.46 5.29
C GLU A 125 16.62 14.65 4.89
N TYR A 126 16.28 14.63 3.58
CA TYR A 126 15.21 13.78 3.05
C TYR A 126 15.41 12.31 3.43
N ALA A 127 16.62 11.78 3.23
CA ALA A 127 16.92 10.38 3.57
C ALA A 127 16.78 10.11 5.08
N GLN A 128 17.24 11.06 5.94
CA GLN A 128 17.10 10.95 7.40
C GLN A 128 15.63 11.00 7.83
N ASN A 129 14.87 11.95 7.31
CA ASN A 129 13.43 12.08 7.58
C ASN A 129 12.67 10.85 7.14
N LEU A 130 12.99 10.31 5.96
CA LEU A 130 12.34 9.11 5.42
C LEU A 130 12.69 7.85 6.24
N ASP A 131 13.92 7.74 6.75
CA ASP A 131 14.33 6.67 7.66
C ASP A 131 13.50 6.71 8.95
N GLU A 132 13.31 7.88 9.53
CA GLU A 132 12.52 8.05 10.76
C GLU A 132 11.01 7.82 10.50
N LEU A 133 10.45 8.34 9.40
CA LEU A 133 9.08 8.05 8.98
C LEU A 133 8.85 6.54 8.87
N THR A 134 9.76 5.86 8.17
CA THR A 134 9.66 4.41 7.96
C THR A 134 9.73 3.64 9.28
N LYS A 135 10.60 4.03 10.22
CA LYS A 135 10.64 3.43 11.56
C LYS A 135 9.33 3.60 12.32
N ARG A 136 8.73 4.80 12.26
CA ARG A 136 7.44 5.06 12.92
C ARG A 136 6.32 4.26 12.25
N LEU A 137 6.25 4.24 10.92
CA LEU A 137 5.28 3.44 10.17
C LEU A 137 5.39 1.94 10.49
N LYS A 138 6.59 1.40 10.63
CA LYS A 138 6.79 -0.02 11.01
C LYS A 138 6.22 -0.37 12.37
N LYS A 139 6.13 0.57 13.31
CA LYS A 139 5.53 0.33 14.64
C LYS A 139 4.02 0.06 14.56
N THR A 140 3.35 0.44 13.48
CA THR A 140 1.93 0.16 13.28
C THR A 140 1.63 -1.33 13.05
N GLY A 141 2.62 -2.11 12.63
CA GLY A 141 2.46 -3.51 12.21
C GLY A 141 1.84 -3.70 10.83
N SER A 142 1.57 -2.60 10.11
CA SER A 142 1.01 -2.63 8.75
C SER A 142 2.02 -3.14 7.73
N THR A 143 1.55 -3.73 6.64
CA THR A 143 2.38 -3.94 5.44
C THR A 143 2.67 -2.60 4.79
N LEU A 144 3.95 -2.25 4.67
CA LEU A 144 4.38 -0.97 4.10
C LEU A 144 4.72 -1.12 2.61
N ILE A 145 4.26 -0.16 1.81
CA ILE A 145 4.60 -0.01 0.39
C ILE A 145 5.07 1.43 0.18
N PHE A 146 6.31 1.61 -0.24
CA PHE A 146 6.81 2.91 -0.66
C PHE A 146 6.62 3.07 -2.16
N ALA A 147 5.95 4.15 -2.58
CA ALA A 147 5.87 4.54 -3.98
C ALA A 147 7.01 5.49 -4.32
N THR A 148 7.80 5.17 -5.34
CA THR A 148 8.84 6.07 -5.81
C THR A 148 8.24 7.38 -6.32
N THR A 149 8.97 8.47 -6.12
CA THR A 149 8.62 9.80 -6.66
C THR A 149 8.56 9.74 -8.18
N THR A 150 7.47 10.24 -8.75
CA THR A 150 7.26 10.27 -10.20
C THR A 150 8.26 11.19 -10.91
N PRO A 151 8.50 11.02 -12.22
CA PRO A 151 9.42 11.87 -12.96
C PRO A 151 9.03 13.36 -12.95
N VAL A 152 10.04 14.21 -13.00
CA VAL A 152 9.89 15.65 -13.20
C VAL A 152 10.11 15.94 -14.68
N PRO A 153 9.12 16.47 -15.42
CA PRO A 153 9.29 16.89 -16.81
C PRO A 153 10.26 18.07 -16.95
N GLU A 154 10.88 18.17 -18.10
CA GLU A 154 11.69 19.34 -18.44
C GLU A 154 10.85 20.63 -18.37
N GLY A 155 11.45 21.71 -17.84
CA GLY A 155 10.78 23.01 -17.70
C GLY A 155 9.78 23.10 -16.55
N SER A 156 9.71 22.12 -15.67
CA SER A 156 8.90 22.21 -14.43
C SER A 156 9.49 23.26 -13.50
N LEU A 157 8.69 24.29 -13.17
CA LEU A 157 9.11 25.37 -12.28
C LEU A 157 9.65 24.83 -10.96
N GLY A 158 10.78 25.37 -10.53
CA GLY A 158 11.39 25.09 -9.24
C GLY A 158 11.83 23.63 -9.05
N ARG A 159 12.16 22.92 -10.14
CA ARG A 159 12.63 21.53 -10.06
C ARG A 159 13.70 21.24 -11.09
N VAL A 160 14.66 20.42 -10.69
CA VAL A 160 15.66 19.85 -11.59
C VAL A 160 15.17 18.47 -12.05
N GLN A 161 15.09 18.25 -13.35
CA GLN A 161 14.59 16.99 -13.92
C GLN A 161 15.29 15.75 -13.35
N ALA A 162 16.60 15.80 -13.18
CA ALA A 162 17.40 14.69 -12.68
C ALA A 162 17.18 14.40 -11.18
N ASP A 163 16.64 15.34 -10.41
CA ASP A 163 16.55 15.21 -8.96
C ASP A 163 15.54 14.13 -8.53
N ALA A 164 14.45 13.91 -9.26
CA ALA A 164 13.52 12.83 -8.94
C ALA A 164 14.22 11.46 -8.89
N LYS A 165 15.13 11.18 -9.83
CA LYS A 165 15.93 9.95 -9.83
C LYS A 165 16.88 9.90 -8.63
N ARG A 166 17.58 11.00 -8.31
CA ARG A 166 18.54 11.08 -7.18
C ARG A 166 17.83 10.87 -5.85
N TYR A 167 16.66 11.49 -5.65
CA TYR A 167 15.85 11.31 -4.44
C TYR A 167 15.30 9.88 -4.32
N ASN A 168 14.87 9.28 -5.43
CA ASN A 168 14.49 7.88 -5.45
C ASN A 168 15.65 6.94 -5.09
N GLU A 169 16.85 7.19 -5.60
CA GLU A 169 18.04 6.39 -5.23
C GLU A 169 18.34 6.47 -3.71
N ALA A 170 18.18 7.64 -3.11
CA ALA A 170 18.30 7.80 -1.65
C ALA A 170 17.17 7.08 -0.90
N ALA A 171 15.93 7.23 -1.36
CA ALA A 171 14.77 6.56 -0.78
C ALA A 171 14.90 5.03 -0.84
N LEU A 172 15.29 4.48 -1.99
CA LEU A 172 15.42 3.03 -2.17
C LEU A 172 16.44 2.40 -1.21
N LYS A 173 17.55 3.10 -0.88
CA LYS A 173 18.51 2.64 0.14
C LYS A 173 17.86 2.57 1.54
N VAL A 174 17.00 3.55 1.86
CA VAL A 174 16.25 3.54 3.13
C VAL A 174 15.24 2.39 3.13
N MET A 175 14.50 2.20 2.05
CA MET A 175 13.50 1.14 1.94
C MET A 175 14.13 -0.26 1.99
N GLU A 176 15.26 -0.47 1.35
CA GLU A 176 16.03 -1.72 1.41
C GLU A 176 16.45 -2.04 2.85
N LYS A 177 17.03 -1.06 3.57
CA LYS A 177 17.40 -1.18 5.00
C LYS A 177 16.23 -1.65 5.86
N HIS A 178 15.03 -1.16 5.58
CA HIS A 178 13.82 -1.48 6.34
C HIS A 178 13.02 -2.65 5.76
N ARG A 179 13.42 -3.21 4.61
CA ARG A 179 12.71 -4.27 3.88
C ARG A 179 11.26 -3.87 3.55
N VAL A 180 11.08 -2.64 3.08
CA VAL A 180 9.80 -2.11 2.64
C VAL A 180 9.57 -2.49 1.18
N ARG A 181 8.34 -2.85 0.84
CA ARG A 181 7.94 -3.15 -0.55
C ARG A 181 7.99 -1.87 -1.39
N ILE A 182 8.33 -2.00 -2.66
CA ILE A 182 8.41 -0.87 -3.59
C ILE A 182 7.30 -0.97 -4.63
N ASN A 183 6.60 0.13 -4.82
CA ASN A 183 5.78 0.42 -5.98
C ASN A 183 6.52 1.45 -6.85
N ASP A 184 7.18 1.02 -7.92
CA ASP A 184 8.03 1.89 -8.73
C ASP A 184 7.20 2.73 -9.73
N LEU A 185 6.58 3.80 -9.23
CA LEU A 185 5.83 4.76 -10.05
C LEU A 185 6.72 5.58 -10.98
N TYR A 186 8.01 5.77 -10.62
CA TYR A 186 8.98 6.43 -11.50
C TYR A 186 9.19 5.62 -12.78
N ALA A 187 9.58 4.36 -12.64
CA ALA A 187 9.81 3.49 -13.79
C ALA A 187 8.52 3.23 -14.59
N PHE A 188 7.38 3.16 -13.92
CA PHE A 188 6.08 3.02 -14.59
C PHE A 188 5.73 4.24 -15.46
N ALA A 189 5.91 5.45 -14.93
CA ALA A 189 5.53 6.69 -15.63
C ALA A 189 6.53 7.10 -16.71
N LEU A 190 7.83 6.89 -16.48
CA LEU A 190 8.90 7.40 -17.33
C LEU A 190 8.72 7.15 -18.84
N PRO A 191 8.40 5.93 -19.32
CA PRO A 191 8.22 5.67 -20.76
C PRO A 191 6.91 6.23 -21.34
N ARG A 192 6.08 6.85 -20.53
CA ARG A 192 4.71 7.31 -20.87
C ARG A 192 4.53 8.82 -20.69
N LEU A 193 5.56 9.53 -20.22
CA LEU A 193 5.46 10.94 -19.80
C LEU A 193 4.70 11.83 -20.78
N ASP A 194 5.07 11.79 -22.05
CA ASP A 194 4.47 12.64 -23.10
C ASP A 194 2.97 12.45 -23.28
N SER A 195 2.43 11.30 -22.87
CA SER A 195 1.02 10.96 -23.03
C SER A 195 0.19 11.11 -21.75
N ILE A 196 0.82 10.99 -20.57
CA ILE A 196 0.09 10.91 -19.31
C ILE A 196 0.38 12.06 -18.35
N GLN A 197 1.48 12.81 -18.53
CA GLN A 197 1.85 13.91 -17.66
C GLN A 197 1.59 15.25 -18.35
N GLN A 198 1.28 16.28 -17.58
CA GLN A 198 1.07 17.62 -18.12
C GLN A 198 2.42 18.22 -18.58
N PRO A 199 2.49 18.90 -19.73
CA PRO A 199 3.74 19.53 -20.19
C PRO A 199 4.28 20.53 -19.16
N HIS A 200 5.58 20.47 -18.88
CA HIS A 200 6.27 21.37 -17.93
C HIS A 200 5.67 21.37 -16.51
N ASN A 201 4.98 20.31 -16.14
CA ASN A 201 4.27 20.21 -14.88
C ASN A 201 4.40 18.79 -14.29
N VAL A 202 4.63 18.69 -13.00
CA VAL A 202 4.74 17.39 -12.31
C VAL A 202 3.43 16.63 -12.21
N HIS A 203 2.28 17.30 -12.42
CA HIS A 203 0.96 16.67 -12.34
C HIS A 203 0.63 15.87 -13.59
N PHE A 204 -0.24 14.91 -13.41
CA PHE A 204 -0.70 14.02 -14.46
C PHE A 204 -2.02 14.52 -15.06
N THR A 205 -2.31 14.07 -16.26
CA THR A 205 -3.64 14.18 -16.85
C THR A 205 -4.63 13.27 -16.08
N GLU A 206 -5.92 13.41 -16.31
CA GLU A 206 -6.92 12.52 -15.73
C GLU A 206 -6.63 11.06 -16.10
N GLU A 207 -6.33 10.80 -17.38
CA GLU A 207 -5.93 9.48 -17.86
C GLU A 207 -4.63 9.00 -17.21
N GLY A 208 -3.64 9.88 -17.05
CA GLY A 208 -2.40 9.55 -16.36
C GLY A 208 -2.62 9.18 -14.91
N SER A 209 -3.48 9.91 -14.21
CA SER A 209 -3.87 9.61 -12.83
C SER A 209 -4.58 8.25 -12.72
N ARG A 210 -5.44 7.91 -13.70
CA ARG A 210 -6.10 6.61 -13.78
C ARG A 210 -5.10 5.47 -13.98
N LEU A 211 -4.12 5.64 -14.86
CA LEU A 211 -3.07 4.64 -15.09
C LEU A 211 -2.16 4.45 -13.86
N LEU A 212 -1.81 5.54 -13.15
CA LEU A 212 -1.11 5.44 -11.88
C LEU A 212 -1.94 4.67 -10.84
N ALA A 213 -3.25 4.91 -10.80
CA ALA A 213 -4.17 4.21 -9.90
C ALA A 213 -4.20 2.70 -10.16
N GLU A 214 -4.14 2.25 -11.40
CA GLU A 214 -4.06 0.82 -11.75
C GLU A 214 -2.79 0.18 -11.17
N GLN A 215 -1.64 0.85 -11.31
CA GLN A 215 -0.38 0.38 -10.75
C GLN A 215 -0.41 0.36 -9.21
N VAL A 216 -1.00 1.39 -8.59
CA VAL A 216 -1.15 1.47 -7.12
C VAL A 216 -2.09 0.38 -6.62
N ALA A 217 -3.25 0.20 -7.25
CA ALA A 217 -4.21 -0.84 -6.88
C ALA A 217 -3.61 -2.24 -6.99
N ALA A 218 -2.87 -2.54 -8.07
CA ALA A 218 -2.18 -3.81 -8.24
C ALA A 218 -1.15 -4.06 -7.12
N SER A 219 -0.36 -3.04 -6.75
CA SER A 219 0.61 -3.14 -5.67
C SER A 219 -0.03 -3.37 -4.29
N ILE A 220 -1.18 -2.74 -4.03
CA ILE A 220 -1.96 -2.92 -2.80
C ILE A 220 -2.54 -4.34 -2.76
N LEU A 221 -3.15 -4.83 -3.85
CA LEU A 221 -3.71 -6.19 -3.91
C LEU A 221 -2.64 -7.26 -3.66
N ASP A 222 -1.45 -7.12 -4.28
CA ASP A 222 -0.33 -8.04 -4.03
C ASP A 222 0.13 -8.04 -2.56
N ALA A 223 -0.08 -6.94 -1.84
CA ALA A 223 0.24 -6.84 -0.41
C ALA A 223 -0.83 -7.45 0.50
N ILE A 224 -2.09 -7.44 0.09
CA ILE A 224 -3.23 -7.99 0.85
C ILE A 224 -3.30 -9.52 0.71
N GLU A 225 -2.92 -10.06 -0.46
CA GLU A 225 -3.07 -11.48 -0.80
C GLU A 225 -1.91 -12.37 -0.32
N LYS A 226 -0.84 -11.79 0.21
CA LYS A 226 0.37 -12.49 0.74
C LYS A 226 0.44 -12.47 2.25
#